data_b3abb9e29ab6beb828982d61ba84ef8b
#
_entry.id   b3abb9e29ab6beb828982d61ba84ef8b
#
_cell.length_a   1.000
_cell.length_b   1.000
_cell.length_c   1.000
_cell.angle_alpha   90.00
_cell.angle_beta   90.00
_cell.angle_gamma   90.00
#
_symmetry.space_group_name_H-M   'P 1'
#
loop_
_entity.id
_entity.type
_entity.pdbx_description
1 polymer ?
#
loop_
_entity_poly.entity_id
_entity_poly.type
_entity_poly.pdbx_seq_one_letter_code
_entity_poly.pdbx_strand_id
1 'polypeptide(L)'
;MHTSFDLYPSYFRRFPKSVDGNRSLRLRYDIHAMRNYAFYNEGGKRTGPFPQVRREGSLEIQCKTTSTRSKYMDVRHSREWSTWTGQAPSSKQDIIAKIHYANDATGTLQNWEMSYSSTPILPVKSYKYNRLGPMLKHGRTQEGMIELTAGREGLPKIQLTTTYPVTTLYALIERFQSGNAAVATVDYLDDLTMLRPGLAITALPDDTIEIDGVPTRLHGYALVGPAILPLFIWMDERSNVIAVIGRNVAYTLIEAENV
;
A
#
# COMPACT_ATOMS: atom_id res chain seq x y z
N MET A 1 6.13 -21.28 8.77
CA MET A 1 5.01 -20.46 8.28
C MET A 1 5.20 -20.43 6.78
N HIS A 2 4.37 -21.11 6.02
CA HIS A 2 4.46 -21.00 4.57
C HIS A 2 4.01 -19.60 4.19
N THR A 3 4.93 -18.74 3.79
CA THR A 3 4.66 -17.54 3.03
C THR A 3 4.25 -18.01 1.63
N SER A 4 3.12 -18.68 1.53
CA SER A 4 2.59 -19.08 0.24
C SER A 4 2.27 -17.78 -0.50
N PHE A 5 3.06 -17.49 -1.50
CA PHE A 5 2.65 -16.56 -2.53
C PHE A 5 1.38 -17.14 -3.16
N ASP A 6 0.24 -16.71 -2.63
CA ASP A 6 -1.06 -17.04 -3.26
C ASP A 6 -1.22 -16.30 -4.61
N LEU A 7 -0.20 -15.53 -5.00
CA LEU A 7 -0.10 -14.89 -6.30
C LEU A 7 0.64 -15.83 -7.27
N TYR A 8 0.02 -16.08 -8.40
CA TYR A 8 0.68 -16.82 -9.47
C TYR A 8 1.89 -16.03 -10.01
N PRO A 9 2.98 -16.70 -10.38
CA PRO A 9 4.15 -16.07 -11.00
C PRO A 9 3.82 -15.15 -12.18
N SER A 10 2.74 -15.42 -12.91
CA SER A 10 2.26 -14.60 -14.03
C SER A 10 1.87 -13.16 -13.69
N TYR A 11 1.71 -12.81 -12.41
CA TYR A 11 1.47 -11.43 -11.98
C TYR A 11 2.75 -10.63 -11.78
N PHE A 12 3.90 -11.30 -11.70
CA PHE A 12 5.18 -10.65 -11.53
C PHE A 12 5.85 -10.37 -12.87
N ARG A 13 6.63 -9.30 -12.91
CA ARG A 13 7.44 -8.92 -14.07
C ARG A 13 8.89 -8.75 -13.67
N ARG A 14 9.79 -9.06 -14.58
CA ARG A 14 11.21 -8.78 -14.42
C ARG A 14 11.51 -7.34 -14.82
N PHE A 15 12.28 -6.67 -13.98
CA PHE A 15 12.76 -5.32 -14.25
C PHE A 15 14.24 -5.39 -14.62
N PRO A 16 14.63 -4.98 -15.85
CA PRO A 16 16.01 -5.14 -16.32
C PRO A 16 16.99 -4.19 -15.62
N LYS A 17 16.48 -3.15 -14.97
CA LYS A 17 17.29 -2.13 -14.29
C LYS A 17 16.74 -1.83 -12.91
N SER A 18 17.64 -1.55 -11.96
CA SER A 18 17.27 -0.83 -10.75
C SER A 18 17.01 0.63 -11.08
N VAL A 19 16.08 1.25 -10.35
CA VAL A 19 15.90 2.70 -10.41
C VAL A 19 16.76 3.36 -9.35
N ASP A 20 17.34 4.52 -9.69
CA ASP A 20 18.12 5.31 -8.75
C ASP A 20 17.18 6.08 -7.81
N GLY A 21 17.06 5.63 -6.57
CA GLY A 21 16.22 6.25 -5.55
C GLY A 21 16.63 7.68 -5.15
N ASN A 22 17.80 8.16 -5.59
CA ASN A 22 18.23 9.55 -5.39
C ASN A 22 17.70 10.49 -6.47
N ARG A 23 17.15 9.94 -7.54
CA ARG A 23 16.50 10.71 -8.62
C ARG A 23 15.00 10.75 -8.45
N SER A 24 14.33 11.59 -9.20
CA SER A 24 12.90 11.54 -9.33
C SER A 24 12.49 10.16 -9.85
N LEU A 25 11.49 9.57 -9.20
CA LEU A 25 11.09 8.19 -9.37
C LEU A 25 9.60 8.12 -9.66
N ARG A 26 9.21 7.29 -10.63
CA ARG A 26 7.82 6.95 -10.88
C ARG A 26 7.64 5.44 -10.79
N LEU A 27 6.69 5.02 -9.95
CA LEU A 27 6.32 3.62 -9.76
C LEU A 27 4.85 3.44 -10.06
N ARG A 28 4.52 2.37 -10.78
CA ARG A 28 3.14 2.00 -11.05
C ARG A 28 2.92 0.54 -10.68
N TYR A 29 1.83 0.31 -9.97
CA TYR A 29 1.41 -1.01 -9.51
C TYR A 29 0.00 -1.31 -10.02
N ASP A 30 -0.24 -2.56 -10.40
CA ASP A 30 -1.57 -3.11 -10.47
C ASP A 30 -2.00 -3.55 -9.06
N ILE A 31 -3.27 -3.32 -8.75
CA ILE A 31 -3.88 -3.76 -7.48
C ILE A 31 -4.76 -4.96 -7.77
N HIS A 32 -4.54 -6.01 -7.01
CA HIS A 32 -5.28 -7.26 -7.12
C HIS A 32 -6.05 -7.55 -5.83
N ALA A 33 -7.31 -7.93 -5.94
CA ALA A 33 -8.02 -8.52 -4.81
C ALA A 33 -7.50 -9.92 -4.57
N MET A 34 -7.06 -10.16 -3.35
CA MET A 34 -6.71 -11.49 -2.87
C MET A 34 -7.90 -12.06 -2.09
N ARG A 35 -8.75 -12.79 -2.78
CA ARG A 35 -9.92 -13.40 -2.14
C ARG A 35 -9.63 -14.85 -1.81
N ASN A 36 -9.23 -15.10 -0.60
CA ASN A 36 -9.19 -16.44 -0.03
C ASN A 36 -10.60 -16.86 0.43
N TYR A 37 -11.52 -17.05 -0.49
CA TYR A 37 -12.75 -17.75 -0.16
C TYR A 37 -12.51 -19.26 -0.27
N ALA A 38 -11.99 -19.85 0.78
CA ALA A 38 -12.18 -21.28 0.98
C ALA A 38 -13.64 -21.49 1.43
N PHE A 39 -14.52 -21.83 0.51
CA PHE A 39 -15.77 -22.44 0.89
C PHE A 39 -15.46 -23.86 1.39
N TYR A 40 -15.74 -24.10 2.65
CA TYR A 40 -15.70 -25.45 3.20
C TYR A 40 -17.12 -25.99 3.15
N ASN A 41 -17.29 -27.19 2.59
CA ASN A 41 -18.55 -27.91 2.76
C ASN A 41 -18.67 -28.43 4.20
N GLU A 42 -19.83 -28.92 4.58
CA GLU A 42 -20.10 -29.49 5.91
C GLU A 42 -19.13 -30.62 6.32
N GLY A 43 -18.40 -31.20 5.38
CA GLY A 43 -17.33 -32.19 5.64
C GLY A 43 -15.93 -31.62 5.73
N GLY A 44 -15.74 -30.29 5.79
CA GLY A 44 -14.43 -29.64 5.89
C GLY A 44 -13.57 -29.73 4.61
N LYS A 45 -14.13 -30.21 3.50
CA LYS A 45 -13.42 -30.21 2.21
C LYS A 45 -13.58 -28.87 1.52
N ARG A 46 -12.47 -28.33 1.03
CA ARG A 46 -12.44 -27.10 0.24
C ARG A 46 -13.28 -27.31 -1.04
N THR A 47 -14.40 -26.62 -1.14
CA THR A 47 -15.25 -26.61 -2.33
C THR A 47 -15.20 -25.22 -2.92
N GLY A 48 -14.65 -25.08 -4.09
CA GLY A 48 -14.63 -23.83 -4.82
C GLY A 48 -13.40 -23.70 -5.70
N PRO A 49 -13.44 -22.85 -6.72
CA PRO A 49 -12.30 -22.56 -7.54
C PRO A 49 -11.20 -21.94 -6.69
N PHE A 50 -9.96 -22.14 -7.09
CA PHE A 50 -8.79 -21.45 -6.52
C PHE A 50 -9.05 -19.95 -6.36
N PRO A 51 -8.40 -19.28 -5.40
CA PRO A 51 -8.61 -17.85 -5.18
C PRO A 51 -8.54 -17.11 -6.51
N GLN A 52 -9.63 -16.48 -6.90
CA GLN A 52 -9.65 -15.66 -8.09
C GLN A 52 -8.94 -14.37 -7.75
N VAL A 53 -7.73 -14.23 -8.23
CA VAL A 53 -7.02 -12.96 -8.21
C VAL A 53 -7.61 -12.09 -9.32
N ARG A 54 -8.24 -10.99 -8.94
CA ARG A 54 -8.83 -10.04 -9.88
C ARG A 54 -8.08 -8.72 -9.76
N ARG A 55 -7.72 -8.14 -10.91
CA ARG A 55 -7.27 -6.76 -10.93
C ARG A 55 -8.41 -5.83 -10.52
N GLU A 56 -8.18 -5.03 -9.48
CA GLU A 56 -9.17 -4.11 -8.90
C GLU A 56 -8.76 -2.65 -8.99
N GLY A 57 -7.58 -2.34 -9.53
CA GLY A 57 -7.16 -0.95 -9.61
C GLY A 57 -5.69 -0.75 -9.92
N SER A 58 -5.23 0.44 -9.58
CA SER A 58 -3.85 0.86 -9.78
C SER A 58 -3.38 1.79 -8.67
N LEU A 59 -2.08 1.73 -8.39
CA LEU A 59 -1.36 2.67 -7.55
C LEU A 59 -0.23 3.30 -8.37
N GLU A 60 -0.17 4.62 -8.41
CA GLU A 60 0.94 5.38 -8.97
C GLU A 60 1.57 6.24 -7.87
N ILE A 61 2.89 6.15 -7.74
CA ILE A 61 3.70 6.94 -6.81
C ILE A 61 4.74 7.68 -7.64
N GLN A 62 4.77 9.00 -7.55
CA GLN A 62 5.79 9.83 -8.17
C GLN A 62 6.55 10.58 -7.08
N CYS A 63 7.84 10.26 -6.91
CA CYS A 63 8.69 10.85 -5.90
C CYS A 63 9.65 11.87 -6.50
N LYS A 64 9.89 12.95 -5.75
CA LYS A 64 10.88 13.97 -6.07
C LYS A 64 11.70 14.30 -4.83
N THR A 65 13.00 14.39 -5.00
CA THR A 65 13.88 14.85 -3.94
C THR A 65 13.84 16.37 -3.89
N THR A 66 13.40 16.95 -2.77
CA THR A 66 13.34 18.41 -2.57
C THR A 66 14.58 18.95 -1.89
N SER A 67 15.21 18.12 -1.05
CA SER A 67 16.47 18.42 -0.37
C SER A 67 17.15 17.13 0.09
N THR A 68 18.33 17.20 0.63
CA THR A 68 19.02 16.05 1.23
C THR A 68 18.27 15.44 2.42
N ARG A 69 17.38 16.20 3.07
CA ARG A 69 16.65 15.79 4.28
C ARG A 69 15.15 15.54 4.06
N SER A 70 14.61 15.94 2.92
CA SER A 70 13.18 15.90 2.67
C SER A 70 12.87 15.46 1.25
N LYS A 71 11.84 14.67 1.12
CA LYS A 71 11.28 14.20 -0.16
C LYS A 71 9.80 14.56 -0.24
N TYR A 72 9.33 14.56 -1.45
CA TYR A 72 7.94 14.81 -1.79
C TYR A 72 7.43 13.70 -2.70
N MET A 73 6.20 13.26 -2.51
CA MET A 73 5.55 12.34 -3.43
C MET A 73 4.11 12.76 -3.76
N ASP A 74 3.76 12.55 -5.01
CA ASP A 74 2.39 12.52 -5.51
C ASP A 74 1.91 11.07 -5.56
N VAL A 75 0.75 10.78 -5.01
CA VAL A 75 0.14 9.45 -4.96
C VAL A 75 -1.21 9.49 -5.65
N ARG A 76 -1.46 8.53 -6.52
CA ARG A 76 -2.78 8.22 -7.08
C ARG A 76 -3.09 6.76 -6.82
N HIS A 77 -4.06 6.50 -5.98
CA HIS A 77 -4.48 5.16 -5.60
C HIS A 77 -5.95 5.00 -5.93
N SER A 78 -6.26 4.18 -6.92
CA SER A 78 -7.62 3.93 -7.39
C SER A 78 -7.94 2.46 -7.23
N ARG A 79 -9.06 2.15 -6.58
CA ARG A 79 -9.46 0.76 -6.33
C ARG A 79 -10.96 0.57 -6.48
N GLU A 80 -11.33 -0.50 -7.17
CA GLU A 80 -12.71 -0.97 -7.27
C GLU A 80 -12.99 -2.01 -6.18
N TRP A 81 -13.99 -1.77 -5.37
CA TRP A 81 -14.45 -2.69 -4.36
C TRP A 81 -15.63 -3.49 -4.86
N SER A 82 -15.57 -4.80 -4.71
CA SER A 82 -16.74 -5.65 -4.93
C SER A 82 -17.29 -6.15 -3.59
N THR A 83 -18.60 -6.38 -3.58
CA THR A 83 -19.28 -6.99 -2.44
C THR A 83 -18.78 -8.41 -2.19
N TRP A 84 -19.07 -8.95 -1.01
CA TRP A 84 -18.68 -10.30 -0.55
C TRP A 84 -19.10 -11.44 -1.49
N THR A 85 -20.08 -11.22 -2.34
CA THR A 85 -20.67 -12.24 -3.23
C THR A 85 -19.88 -12.50 -4.51
N GLY A 86 -18.73 -11.88 -4.72
CA GLY A 86 -17.94 -12.07 -5.94
C GLY A 86 -18.54 -11.47 -7.21
N GLN A 87 -19.64 -10.72 -7.08
CA GLN A 87 -20.29 -10.00 -8.17
C GLN A 87 -19.46 -8.78 -8.64
N ALA A 88 -19.92 -8.12 -9.68
CA ALA A 88 -19.32 -6.91 -10.23
C ALA A 88 -18.97 -5.89 -9.13
N PRO A 89 -17.91 -5.08 -9.30
CA PRO A 89 -17.52 -4.07 -8.32
C PRO A 89 -18.70 -3.15 -8.01
N SER A 90 -18.88 -2.85 -6.72
CA SER A 90 -20.01 -2.04 -6.24
C SER A 90 -19.64 -0.56 -6.08
N SER A 91 -18.35 -0.26 -5.85
CA SER A 91 -17.87 1.10 -5.69
C SER A 91 -16.43 1.23 -6.16
N LYS A 92 -16.08 2.43 -6.61
CA LYS A 92 -14.72 2.85 -6.90
C LYS A 92 -14.28 3.83 -5.83
N GLN A 93 -13.11 3.61 -5.26
CA GLN A 93 -12.46 4.51 -4.31
C GLN A 93 -11.22 5.09 -4.95
N ASP A 94 -11.08 6.41 -4.85
CA ASP A 94 -9.91 7.13 -5.36
C ASP A 94 -9.30 7.94 -4.21
N ILE A 95 -7.99 7.77 -4.00
CA ILE A 95 -7.15 8.59 -3.13
C ILE A 95 -6.17 9.32 -4.01
N ILE A 96 -6.14 10.64 -3.89
CA ILE A 96 -5.10 11.49 -4.47
C ILE A 96 -4.42 12.18 -3.31
N ALA A 97 -3.12 12.00 -3.17
CA ALA A 97 -2.39 12.57 -2.04
C ALA A 97 -1.09 13.24 -2.48
N LYS A 98 -0.71 14.25 -1.71
CA LYS A 98 0.59 14.91 -1.75
C LYS A 98 1.23 14.73 -0.39
N ILE A 99 2.42 14.17 -0.35
CA ILE A 99 3.05 13.76 0.89
C ILE A 99 4.46 14.32 0.96
N HIS A 100 4.77 15.04 2.04
CA HIS A 100 6.13 15.40 2.41
C HIS A 100 6.61 14.48 3.52
N TYR A 101 7.80 13.94 3.37
CA TYR A 101 8.39 13.00 4.31
C TYR A 101 9.91 13.19 4.41
N ALA A 102 10.46 12.78 5.53
CA ALA A 102 11.91 12.83 5.77
C ALA A 102 12.63 11.80 4.90
N ASN A 103 13.84 12.16 4.46
CA ASN A 103 14.73 11.23 3.76
C ASN A 103 15.50 10.34 4.75
N ASP A 104 14.78 9.73 5.69
CA ASP A 104 15.30 8.77 6.67
C ASP A 104 14.92 7.33 6.29
N ALA A 105 15.32 6.36 7.10
CA ALA A 105 15.13 4.95 6.81
C ALA A 105 13.67 4.50 6.80
N THR A 106 12.77 5.23 7.45
CA THR A 106 11.35 4.91 7.58
C THR A 106 10.45 5.77 6.70
N GLY A 107 11.00 6.84 6.07
CA GLY A 107 10.20 7.81 5.34
C GLY A 107 9.20 8.52 6.26
N THR A 108 9.72 9.07 7.37
CA THR A 108 8.88 9.70 8.41
C THR A 108 8.05 10.83 7.82
N LEU A 109 6.72 10.70 7.93
CA LEU A 109 5.77 11.68 7.43
C LEU A 109 5.96 13.03 8.14
N GLN A 110 5.95 14.11 7.38
CA GLN A 110 6.02 15.49 7.89
C GLN A 110 4.67 16.18 7.74
N ASN A 111 4.16 16.26 6.54
CA ASN A 111 2.82 16.76 6.26
C ASN A 111 2.26 16.13 4.98
N TRP A 112 0.95 16.11 4.88
CA TRP A 112 0.27 15.59 3.71
C TRP A 112 -1.09 16.22 3.50
N GLU A 113 -1.50 16.24 2.25
CA GLU A 113 -2.85 16.57 1.82
C GLU A 113 -3.41 15.36 1.07
N MET A 114 -4.65 15.00 1.31
CA MET A 114 -5.31 13.96 0.55
C MET A 114 -6.74 14.33 0.20
N SER A 115 -7.15 13.89 -0.98
CA SER A 115 -8.54 13.86 -1.42
C SER A 115 -8.97 12.40 -1.50
N TYR A 116 -10.06 12.07 -0.83
CA TYR A 116 -10.69 10.76 -0.89
C TYR A 116 -12.07 10.89 -1.51
N SER A 117 -12.39 10.05 -2.46
CA SER A 117 -13.73 9.95 -3.02
C SER A 117 -14.17 8.49 -3.14
N SER A 118 -15.47 8.24 -3.01
CA SER A 118 -16.07 6.94 -3.26
C SER A 118 -17.28 7.13 -4.19
N THR A 119 -17.25 6.44 -5.33
CA THR A 119 -18.30 6.51 -6.34
C THR A 119 -18.91 5.12 -6.53
N PRO A 120 -20.24 4.95 -6.40
CA PRO A 120 -20.90 3.69 -6.70
C PRO A 120 -20.79 3.39 -8.21
N ILE A 121 -20.43 2.15 -8.54
CA ILE A 121 -20.35 1.66 -9.93
C ILE A 121 -21.71 1.11 -10.39
N LEU A 122 -22.43 0.48 -9.47
CA LEU A 122 -23.77 -0.05 -9.76
C LEU A 122 -24.84 0.89 -9.19
N PRO A 123 -25.95 1.09 -9.92
CA PRO A 123 -27.09 1.84 -9.41
C PRO A 123 -27.73 1.07 -8.24
N VAL A 124 -27.37 1.41 -7.03
CA VAL A 124 -28.02 0.85 -5.83
C VAL A 124 -29.30 1.65 -5.57
N LYS A 125 -30.44 1.07 -5.88
CA LYS A 125 -31.76 1.72 -5.74
C LYS A 125 -32.11 2.16 -4.31
N SER A 126 -31.38 1.74 -3.29
CA SER A 126 -31.79 1.86 -1.88
C SER A 126 -30.97 2.81 -1.00
N TYR A 127 -29.87 3.41 -1.47
CA TYR A 127 -29.07 4.26 -0.63
C TYR A 127 -28.94 5.70 -1.16
N LYS A 128 -29.59 6.63 -0.47
CA LYS A 128 -29.50 8.07 -0.74
C LYS A 128 -28.10 8.69 -0.48
N TYR A 129 -27.14 7.91 0.03
CA TYR A 129 -25.84 8.41 0.54
C TYR A 129 -24.63 7.88 -0.25
N ASN A 130 -24.79 7.40 -1.47
CA ASN A 130 -23.79 6.63 -2.18
C ASN A 130 -22.70 7.46 -2.90
N ARG A 131 -22.75 8.77 -2.86
CA ARG A 131 -21.67 9.60 -3.37
C ARG A 131 -21.05 10.36 -2.21
N LEU A 132 -19.95 9.85 -1.69
CA LEU A 132 -19.04 10.69 -0.94
C LEU A 132 -18.24 11.48 -1.98
N GLY A 133 -18.61 12.73 -2.16
CA GLY A 133 -17.78 13.68 -2.91
C GLY A 133 -16.39 13.77 -2.30
N PRO A 134 -15.45 14.42 -2.99
CA PRO A 134 -14.08 14.48 -2.52
C PRO A 134 -14.03 15.07 -1.11
N MET A 135 -13.55 14.25 -0.16
CA MET A 135 -13.26 14.69 1.20
C MET A 135 -11.79 15.07 1.25
N LEU A 136 -11.52 16.35 1.42
CA LEU A 136 -10.17 16.84 1.65
C LEU A 136 -9.78 16.57 3.09
N LYS A 137 -8.57 16.11 3.30
CA LYS A 137 -7.95 15.93 4.62
C LYS A 137 -6.52 16.42 4.56
N HIS A 138 -6.09 17.03 5.64
CA HIS A 138 -4.72 17.46 5.84
C HIS A 138 -4.17 16.80 7.09
N GLY A 139 -2.92 16.43 7.06
CA GLY A 139 -2.25 15.89 8.21
C GLY A 139 -0.85 16.46 8.37
N ARG A 140 -0.39 16.52 9.60
CA ARG A 140 1.02 16.82 9.92
C ARG A 140 1.46 16.05 11.14
N THR A 141 2.75 15.73 11.17
CA THR A 141 3.41 15.19 12.36
C THR A 141 4.22 16.30 13.01
N GLN A 142 4.09 16.42 14.32
CA GLN A 142 4.87 17.37 15.11
C GLN A 142 5.01 16.84 16.55
N GLU A 143 6.26 16.77 17.05
CA GLU A 143 6.55 16.50 18.47
C GLU A 143 5.81 15.31 19.10
N GLY A 144 5.83 14.16 18.45
CA GLY A 144 5.18 12.95 18.96
C GLY A 144 3.65 12.93 18.80
N MET A 145 3.13 13.75 17.91
CA MET A 145 1.69 13.80 17.58
C MET A 145 1.44 13.88 16.10
N ILE A 146 0.31 13.33 15.69
CA ILE A 146 -0.31 13.57 14.38
C ILE A 146 -1.51 14.49 14.62
N GLU A 147 -1.60 15.57 13.85
CA GLU A 147 -2.79 16.39 13.74
C GLU A 147 -3.47 16.11 12.39
N LEU A 148 -4.73 15.69 12.42
CA LEU A 148 -5.56 15.48 11.24
C LEU A 148 -6.68 16.53 11.22
N THR A 149 -6.88 17.17 10.08
CA THR A 149 -7.99 18.10 9.86
C THR A 149 -8.80 17.62 8.66
N ALA A 150 -10.12 17.63 8.79
CA ALA A 150 -11.01 17.50 7.64
C ALA A 150 -11.10 18.84 6.91
N GLY A 151 -11.18 18.81 5.58
CA GLY A 151 -11.13 20.01 4.73
C GLY A 151 -12.35 20.91 4.75
N ARG A 152 -13.17 20.84 5.81
CA ARG A 152 -14.26 21.81 6.08
C ARG A 152 -13.90 22.63 7.31
N GLU A 153 -13.98 23.95 7.20
CA GLU A 153 -13.88 24.84 8.35
C GLU A 153 -14.89 24.45 9.44
N GLY A 154 -14.47 24.53 10.70
CA GLY A 154 -15.32 24.23 11.85
C GLY A 154 -15.38 22.77 12.27
N LEU A 155 -14.77 21.83 11.55
CA LEU A 155 -14.66 20.46 12.03
C LEU A 155 -13.52 20.34 13.04
N PRO A 156 -13.71 19.50 14.08
CA PRO A 156 -12.68 19.32 15.10
C PRO A 156 -11.41 18.70 14.49
N LYS A 157 -10.27 19.18 14.96
CA LYS A 157 -8.99 18.53 14.71
C LYS A 157 -8.89 17.25 15.52
N ILE A 158 -8.40 16.22 14.89
CA ILE A 158 -8.09 14.94 15.55
C ILE A 158 -6.60 14.95 15.87
N GLN A 159 -6.26 14.74 17.13
CA GLN A 159 -4.89 14.58 17.59
C GLN A 159 -4.65 13.14 18.02
N LEU A 160 -3.58 12.53 17.49
CA LEU A 160 -3.18 11.16 17.79
C LEU A 160 -1.74 11.18 18.32
N THR A 161 -1.53 10.62 19.50
CA THR A 161 -0.18 10.48 20.08
C THR A 161 0.61 9.42 19.31
N THR A 162 1.88 9.68 19.06
CA THR A 162 2.82 8.77 18.41
C THR A 162 4.06 8.57 19.29
N THR A 163 4.63 7.39 19.23
CA THR A 163 5.85 7.02 19.98
C THR A 163 7.02 6.78 19.04
N TYR A 164 6.72 6.31 17.84
CA TYR A 164 7.72 5.93 16.84
C TYR A 164 7.59 6.82 15.59
N PRO A 165 8.58 6.79 14.67
CA PRO A 165 8.47 7.47 13.39
C PRO A 165 7.18 7.09 12.67
N VAL A 166 6.41 8.10 12.23
CA VAL A 166 5.14 7.88 11.53
C VAL A 166 5.42 7.64 10.05
N THR A 167 4.97 6.53 9.53
CA THR A 167 5.13 6.19 8.11
C THR A 167 3.83 5.71 7.47
N THR A 168 3.84 5.48 6.16
CA THR A 168 2.71 4.94 5.39
C THR A 168 3.21 3.96 4.34
N LEU A 169 2.31 3.16 3.77
CA LEU A 169 2.63 2.22 2.70
C LEU A 169 3.43 2.89 1.57
N TYR A 170 3.01 4.06 1.16
CA TYR A 170 3.61 4.77 0.02
C TYR A 170 5.07 5.18 0.30
N ALA A 171 5.35 5.68 1.51
CA ALA A 171 6.69 6.03 1.93
C ALA A 171 7.57 4.79 2.10
N LEU A 172 7.03 3.71 2.66
CA LEU A 172 7.75 2.44 2.79
C LEU A 172 8.13 1.87 1.43
N ILE A 173 7.21 1.81 0.47
CA ILE A 173 7.52 1.35 -0.90
C ILE A 173 8.70 2.14 -1.46
N GLU A 174 8.70 3.45 -1.34
CA GLU A 174 9.79 4.29 -1.86
C GLU A 174 11.11 4.04 -1.11
N ARG A 175 11.08 3.87 0.22
CA ARG A 175 12.29 3.57 1.01
C ARG A 175 12.90 2.24 0.64
N PHE A 176 12.08 1.21 0.49
CA PHE A 176 12.53 -0.10 0.02
C PHE A 176 13.09 -0.02 -1.40
N GLN A 177 12.39 0.66 -2.31
CA GLN A 177 12.82 0.86 -3.71
C GLN A 177 14.15 1.61 -3.80
N SER A 178 14.43 2.51 -2.87
CA SER A 178 15.68 3.27 -2.79
C SER A 178 16.83 2.51 -2.12
N GLY A 179 16.64 1.26 -1.71
CA GLY A 179 17.63 0.47 -1.00
C GLY A 179 17.90 0.94 0.44
N ASN A 180 17.05 1.82 0.99
CA ASN A 180 17.20 2.38 2.33
C ASN A 180 16.28 1.72 3.37
N ALA A 181 15.83 0.51 3.08
CA ALA A 181 14.99 -0.24 4.00
C ALA A 181 15.71 -0.57 5.30
N ALA A 182 15.06 -0.32 6.42
CA ALA A 182 15.59 -0.68 7.73
C ALA A 182 14.57 -1.51 8.52
N VAL A 183 15.08 -2.46 9.28
CA VAL A 183 14.33 -3.09 10.37
C VAL A 183 14.11 -2.02 11.44
N ALA A 184 12.86 -1.70 11.74
CA ALA A 184 12.50 -0.61 12.64
C ALA A 184 11.12 -0.84 13.26
N THR A 185 10.84 -0.15 14.36
CA THR A 185 9.48 0.00 14.86
C THR A 185 8.93 1.35 14.39
N VAL A 186 7.71 1.35 13.88
CA VAL A 186 7.05 2.53 13.30
C VAL A 186 5.61 2.66 13.79
N ASP A 187 5.11 3.86 13.76
CA ASP A 187 3.68 4.15 13.84
C ASP A 187 3.16 4.27 12.41
N TYR A 188 2.34 3.30 12.01
CA TYR A 188 1.89 3.20 10.63
C TYR A 188 0.54 3.89 10.44
N LEU A 189 0.50 4.81 9.49
CA LEU A 189 -0.72 5.52 9.13
C LEU A 189 -1.36 4.88 7.89
N ASP A 190 -2.33 4.01 8.14
CA ASP A 190 -3.08 3.30 7.11
C ASP A 190 -3.99 4.28 6.36
N ASP A 191 -3.91 4.26 5.02
CA ASP A 191 -4.63 5.18 4.13
C ASP A 191 -4.55 6.67 4.56
N LEU A 192 -3.42 7.07 5.15
CA LEU A 192 -3.16 8.43 5.65
C LEU A 192 -4.17 8.95 6.70
N THR A 193 -4.91 8.05 7.33
CA THR A 193 -5.99 8.43 8.25
C THR A 193 -6.08 7.60 9.52
N MET A 194 -5.71 6.33 9.48
CA MET A 194 -5.88 5.40 10.59
C MET A 194 -4.52 5.01 11.18
N LEU A 195 -4.25 5.49 12.39
CA LEU A 195 -3.01 5.17 13.09
C LEU A 195 -3.02 3.73 13.62
N ARG A 196 -1.96 2.99 13.29
CA ARG A 196 -1.61 1.67 13.81
C ARG A 196 -0.28 1.80 14.55
N PRO A 197 -0.27 1.94 15.87
CA PRO A 197 0.94 2.23 16.60
C PRO A 197 1.81 0.99 16.80
N GLY A 198 3.13 1.21 16.85
CA GLY A 198 4.11 0.22 17.28
C GLY A 198 4.25 -1.00 16.40
N LEU A 199 4.18 -0.83 15.07
CA LEU A 199 4.39 -1.93 14.14
C LEU A 199 5.89 -2.17 13.90
N ALA A 200 6.29 -3.43 13.85
CA ALA A 200 7.66 -3.83 13.55
C ALA A 200 7.82 -4.14 12.06
N ILE A 201 8.83 -3.56 11.45
CA ILE A 201 9.35 -3.96 10.14
C ILE A 201 10.42 -5.03 10.41
N THR A 202 10.20 -6.26 9.96
CA THR A 202 11.10 -7.40 10.18
C THR A 202 11.52 -8.00 8.85
N ALA A 203 12.79 -8.42 8.75
CA ALA A 203 13.25 -9.17 7.59
C ALA A 203 12.66 -10.60 7.62
N LEU A 204 12.35 -11.11 6.45
CA LEU A 204 11.94 -12.49 6.23
C LEU A 204 13.08 -13.27 5.59
N PRO A 205 13.08 -14.62 5.67
CA PRO A 205 13.94 -15.43 4.84
C PRO A 205 13.73 -15.10 3.37
N ASP A 206 14.85 -15.10 2.63
CA ASP A 206 14.77 -14.97 1.17
C ASP A 206 13.97 -16.11 0.57
N ASP A 207 13.29 -15.83 -0.54
CA ASP A 207 12.57 -16.82 -1.34
C ASP A 207 13.02 -16.75 -2.80
N THR A 208 12.72 -17.80 -3.57
CA THR A 208 13.04 -17.83 -5.00
C THR A 208 11.80 -18.23 -5.76
N ILE A 209 11.38 -17.38 -6.68
CA ILE A 209 10.26 -17.67 -7.57
C ILE A 209 10.70 -17.59 -9.02
N GLU A 210 9.99 -18.30 -9.89
CA GLU A 210 10.20 -18.20 -11.32
C GLU A 210 9.37 -17.06 -11.91
N ILE A 211 10.05 -16.06 -12.52
CA ILE A 211 9.42 -14.95 -13.22
C ILE A 211 9.87 -14.99 -14.68
N ASP A 212 8.94 -15.12 -15.62
CA ASP A 212 9.20 -15.23 -17.05
C ASP A 212 10.19 -16.37 -17.36
N GLY A 213 10.06 -17.53 -16.70
CA GLY A 213 10.93 -18.69 -16.86
C GLY A 213 12.33 -18.53 -16.25
N VAL A 214 12.58 -17.49 -15.45
CA VAL A 214 13.87 -17.23 -14.82
C VAL A 214 13.75 -17.24 -13.30
N PRO A 215 14.53 -18.09 -12.60
CA PRO A 215 14.62 -18.07 -11.15
C PRO A 215 15.05 -16.67 -10.67
N THR A 216 14.24 -16.06 -9.83
CA THR A 216 14.45 -14.71 -9.29
C THR A 216 14.43 -14.79 -7.77
N ARG A 217 15.55 -14.41 -7.14
CA ARG A 217 15.66 -14.34 -5.69
C ARG A 217 14.93 -13.10 -5.18
N LEU A 218 14.17 -13.28 -4.13
CA LEU A 218 13.40 -12.23 -3.49
C LEU A 218 13.84 -12.04 -2.04
N HIS A 219 14.01 -10.75 -1.67
CA HIS A 219 14.22 -10.33 -0.30
C HIS A 219 12.89 -9.88 0.29
N GLY A 220 12.48 -10.49 1.38
CA GLY A 220 11.19 -10.25 2.01
C GLY A 220 11.29 -9.41 3.27
N TYR A 221 10.28 -8.58 3.50
CA TYR A 221 10.04 -7.88 4.77
C TYR A 221 8.58 -8.00 5.15
N ALA A 222 8.32 -8.00 6.46
CA ALA A 222 6.96 -7.98 6.98
C ALA A 222 6.76 -6.78 7.91
N LEU A 223 5.66 -6.07 7.73
CA LEU A 223 5.14 -5.11 8.68
C LEU A 223 4.11 -5.85 9.55
N VAL A 224 4.43 -6.01 10.83
CA VAL A 224 3.65 -6.80 11.78
C VAL A 224 3.43 -6.06 13.09
N GLY A 225 2.30 -6.32 13.73
CA GLY A 225 2.01 -5.76 15.05
C GLY A 225 0.55 -5.87 15.44
N PRO A 226 0.17 -5.21 16.55
CA PRO A 226 -1.20 -5.27 17.03
C PRO A 226 -2.17 -4.61 16.03
N ALA A 227 -3.37 -5.18 15.95
CA ALA A 227 -4.50 -4.66 15.18
C ALA A 227 -4.29 -4.52 13.66
N ILE A 228 -3.27 -5.17 13.09
CA ILE A 228 -3.14 -5.34 11.64
C ILE A 228 -2.88 -6.81 11.29
N LEU A 229 -3.29 -7.15 10.07
CA LEU A 229 -2.80 -8.37 9.44
C LEU A 229 -1.44 -8.07 8.82
N PRO A 230 -0.49 -9.01 8.82
CA PRO A 230 0.82 -8.80 8.26
C PRO A 230 0.74 -8.26 6.82
N LEU A 231 1.58 -7.26 6.54
CA LEU A 231 1.82 -6.74 5.21
C LEU A 231 3.23 -7.18 4.80
N PHE A 232 3.33 -7.90 3.69
CA PHE A 232 4.59 -8.44 3.18
C PHE A 232 5.07 -7.59 2.02
N ILE A 233 6.34 -7.20 2.03
CA ILE A 233 7.01 -6.42 0.98
C ILE A 233 8.09 -7.30 0.39
N TRP A 234 8.06 -7.52 -0.92
CA TRP A 234 8.99 -8.36 -1.63
C TRP A 234 9.76 -7.56 -2.67
N MET A 235 11.08 -7.71 -2.64
CA MET A 235 12.01 -7.02 -3.52
C MET A 235 12.83 -8.02 -4.33
N ASP A 236 13.11 -7.68 -5.57
CA ASP A 236 14.08 -8.41 -6.37
C ASP A 236 15.54 -8.06 -6.00
N GLU A 237 16.52 -8.75 -6.59
CA GLU A 237 17.94 -8.53 -6.38
C GLU A 237 18.42 -7.12 -6.77
N ARG A 238 17.60 -6.35 -7.48
CA ARG A 238 17.86 -4.97 -7.90
C ARG A 238 17.16 -3.94 -7.03
N SER A 239 16.66 -4.37 -5.88
CA SER A 239 15.88 -3.54 -4.95
C SER A 239 14.56 -3.03 -5.53
N ASN A 240 14.04 -3.60 -6.62
CA ASN A 240 12.70 -3.25 -7.05
C ASN A 240 11.68 -3.90 -6.13
N VAL A 241 10.79 -3.11 -5.55
CA VAL A 241 9.65 -3.62 -4.78
C VAL A 241 8.63 -4.19 -5.76
N ILE A 242 8.79 -5.48 -6.08
CA ILE A 242 7.96 -6.14 -7.10
C ILE A 242 6.57 -6.49 -6.60
N ALA A 243 6.41 -6.66 -5.28
CA ALA A 243 5.10 -6.94 -4.70
C ALA A 243 4.97 -6.42 -3.27
N VAL A 244 3.74 -5.97 -2.95
CA VAL A 244 3.30 -5.74 -1.58
C VAL A 244 2.03 -6.55 -1.36
N ILE A 245 2.03 -7.45 -0.38
CA ILE A 245 0.96 -8.43 -0.18
C ILE A 245 0.37 -8.29 1.20
N GLY A 246 -0.91 -7.94 1.27
CA GLY A 246 -1.72 -8.00 2.47
C GLY A 246 -2.74 -9.14 2.39
N ARG A 247 -3.59 -9.27 3.40
CA ARG A 247 -4.58 -10.36 3.43
C ARG A 247 -5.56 -10.35 2.25
N ASN A 248 -6.03 -9.17 1.86
CA ASN A 248 -7.10 -9.02 0.89
C ASN A 248 -6.69 -8.22 -0.36
N VAL A 249 -5.44 -7.81 -0.43
CA VAL A 249 -4.93 -6.98 -1.50
C VAL A 249 -3.47 -7.30 -1.78
N ALA A 250 -3.11 -7.31 -3.05
CA ALA A 250 -1.73 -7.32 -3.48
C ALA A 250 -1.49 -6.20 -4.49
N TYR A 251 -0.33 -5.60 -4.40
CA TYR A 251 0.19 -4.62 -5.33
C TYR A 251 1.33 -5.28 -6.08
N THR A 252 1.29 -5.31 -7.40
CA THR A 252 2.36 -5.85 -8.23
C THR A 252 2.94 -4.77 -9.12
N LEU A 253 4.25 -4.58 -9.08
CA LEU A 253 4.94 -3.57 -9.86
C LEU A 253 4.78 -3.86 -11.36
N ILE A 254 4.37 -2.86 -12.13
CA ILE A 254 4.24 -2.95 -13.59
C ILE A 254 5.18 -1.99 -14.34
N GLU A 255 5.62 -0.93 -13.65
CA GLU A 255 6.53 0.06 -14.23
C GLU A 255 7.35 0.74 -13.13
N ALA A 256 8.64 0.89 -13.36
CA ALA A 256 9.57 1.65 -12.51
C ALA A 256 10.54 2.43 -13.40
N GLU A 257 10.57 3.74 -13.25
CA GLU A 257 11.41 4.62 -14.07
C GLU A 257 11.91 5.83 -13.29
N ASN A 258 13.07 6.35 -13.69
CA ASN A 258 13.54 7.67 -13.26
C ASN A 258 12.99 8.73 -14.23
N VAL A 259 12.42 9.80 -13.72
CA VAL A 259 11.76 10.89 -14.46
C VAL A 259 12.42 12.24 -14.19
#